data_19a087f66f2c1e975008def4df6cebd4
#
_entry.id   19a087f66f2c1e975008def4df6cebd4
#
_cell.length_a   1.000
_cell.length_b   1.000
_cell.length_c   1.000
_cell.angle_alpha   90.00
_cell.angle_beta   90.00
_cell.angle_gamma   90.00
#
_symmetry.space_group_name_H-M   'P 1'
#
loop_
_entity.id
_entity.type
_entity.pdbx_description
1 polymer ?
#
loop_
_entity_poly.entity_id
_entity_poly.type
_entity_poly.pdbx_seq_one_letter_code
_entity_poly.pdbx_strand_id
1 'polypeptide(L)'
;IWVAFQIPKIYKANVKLAPETNTNNLLSGVSSLASMVGLYNDANPNGDAIYPEIYPVLMSSNDFIIGILSVPVETLDKSIHTTYYDYLKKHQKQTWWAKQTSEINKYFTKKFGDKNTTIRTDSTKINPFELTKDQFAIVNSVKENISCSVDKKTNVIDIEVTSQDPLVSATIADSVKQRLQTYITHYRTSKARNDLKYMENLYTEAKKNYENARKKYALFCDENTDVILESVKSKQEDLENDMQLKYNIYTQLAQQLEMAHAKLQERVPAFTVVQSATVPIKHANIPKLYILITFLLLGWLLAVAILIIRHRQEIIVINE
;
A
#
# COMPACT_ATOMS: atom_id res chain seq x y z
N ILE A 1 -23.96 -33.02 7.71
CA ILE A 1 -23.55 -32.72 9.10
C ILE A 1 -22.03 -32.90 9.25
N TRP A 2 -21.44 -34.03 8.85
CA TRP A 2 -19.99 -34.33 8.98
C TRP A 2 -19.10 -33.28 8.30
N VAL A 3 -19.48 -32.76 7.11
CA VAL A 3 -18.78 -31.71 6.38
C VAL A 3 -18.65 -30.41 7.21
N ALA A 4 -19.70 -30.02 7.92
CA ALA A 4 -19.68 -28.79 8.72
C ALA A 4 -18.72 -28.85 9.93
N PHE A 5 -18.38 -30.06 10.40
CA PHE A 5 -17.43 -30.23 11.50
C PHE A 5 -15.96 -30.28 11.04
N GLN A 6 -15.71 -30.45 9.76
CA GLN A 6 -14.37 -30.49 9.17
C GLN A 6 -13.81 -29.11 8.83
N ILE A 7 -14.62 -28.05 8.88
CA ILE A 7 -14.18 -26.67 8.58
C ILE A 7 -13.32 -26.17 9.76
N PRO A 8 -12.05 -25.78 9.52
CA PRO A 8 -11.19 -25.26 10.57
C PRO A 8 -11.77 -23.96 11.13
N LYS A 9 -11.54 -23.70 12.41
CA LYS A 9 -11.88 -22.43 13.03
C LYS A 9 -11.02 -21.32 12.42
N ILE A 10 -11.61 -20.18 12.21
CA ILE A 10 -10.98 -18.99 11.65
C ILE A 10 -11.18 -17.84 12.64
N TYR A 11 -10.13 -17.11 12.92
CA TYR A 11 -10.13 -15.94 13.80
C TYR A 11 -9.76 -14.70 13.01
N LYS A 12 -10.39 -13.57 13.35
CA LYS A 12 -10.16 -12.29 12.72
C LYS A 12 -9.65 -11.28 13.73
N ALA A 13 -8.51 -10.70 13.46
CA ALA A 13 -7.96 -9.58 14.21
C ALA A 13 -8.06 -8.31 13.36
N ASN A 14 -8.55 -7.21 13.97
CA ASN A 14 -8.76 -5.94 13.30
C ASN A 14 -7.86 -4.86 13.89
N VAL A 15 -7.33 -4.01 13.02
CA VAL A 15 -6.60 -2.77 13.37
C VAL A 15 -7.24 -1.62 12.63
N LYS A 16 -7.50 -0.52 13.35
CA LYS A 16 -8.02 0.71 12.73
C LYS A 16 -7.03 1.85 12.88
N LEU A 17 -6.76 2.51 11.77
CA LEU A 17 -5.79 3.59 11.68
C LEU A 17 -6.49 4.83 11.11
N ALA A 18 -6.22 6.00 11.71
CA ALA A 18 -6.64 7.28 11.16
C ALA A 18 -5.43 7.93 10.48
N PRO A 19 -5.50 8.27 9.19
CA PRO A 19 -4.42 8.98 8.53
C PRO A 19 -4.27 10.36 9.15
N GLU A 20 -3.04 10.79 9.43
CA GLU A 20 -2.77 12.15 9.80
C GLU A 20 -2.72 13.00 8.54
N THR A 21 -3.75 13.83 8.38
CA THR A 21 -3.76 14.88 7.37
C THR A 21 -3.10 16.11 7.99
N ASN A 22 -1.96 16.52 7.45
CA ASN A 22 -1.35 17.79 7.82
C ASN A 22 -2.26 18.94 7.37
N THR A 23 -3.19 19.34 8.22
CA THR A 23 -3.99 20.55 8.06
C THR A 23 -3.22 21.80 8.50
N ASN A 24 -1.91 21.80 8.41
CA ASN A 24 -1.12 23.00 8.69
C ASN A 24 -1.37 24.02 7.58
N ASN A 25 -2.48 24.78 7.73
CA ASN A 25 -2.88 25.92 6.93
C ASN A 25 -1.87 27.09 6.92
N LEU A 26 -0.67 26.91 7.49
CA LEU A 26 0.40 27.91 7.44
C LEU A 26 0.96 28.12 6.00
N LEU A 27 0.73 27.15 5.11
CA LEU A 27 1.17 27.24 3.70
C LEU A 27 0.07 27.70 2.72
N SER A 28 -1.14 27.98 3.16
CA SER A 28 -2.22 28.44 2.26
C SER A 28 -1.91 29.79 1.59
N GLY A 29 -1.06 30.60 2.20
CA GLY A 29 -0.57 31.85 1.61
C GLY A 29 0.48 31.66 0.50
N VAL A 30 1.22 30.55 0.51
CA VAL A 30 2.28 30.27 -0.48
C VAL A 30 1.76 29.47 -1.67
N SER A 31 0.70 28.68 -1.48
CA SER A 31 0.07 27.89 -2.54
C SER A 31 -0.59 28.80 -3.61
N SER A 32 -1.08 29.98 -3.23
CA SER A 32 -1.62 30.96 -4.16
C SER A 32 -0.55 31.58 -5.07
N LEU A 33 0.69 31.70 -4.59
CA LEU A 33 1.81 32.20 -5.41
C LEU A 33 2.41 31.10 -6.30
N ALA A 34 2.46 29.85 -5.82
CA ALA A 34 2.94 28.70 -6.58
C ALA A 34 2.01 28.34 -7.76
N SER A 35 0.69 28.52 -7.59
CA SER A 35 -0.29 28.37 -8.68
C SER A 35 -0.16 29.46 -9.74
N MET A 36 0.31 30.66 -9.37
CA MET A 36 0.50 31.80 -10.28
C MET A 36 1.73 31.61 -11.21
N VAL A 37 2.70 30.75 -10.80
CA VAL A 37 3.92 30.47 -11.59
C VAL A 37 3.79 29.15 -12.38
N GLY A 38 2.63 28.48 -12.36
CA GLY A 38 2.38 27.26 -13.14
C GLY A 38 3.16 26.02 -12.69
N LEU A 39 3.81 26.06 -11.53
CA LEU A 39 4.63 24.97 -11.01
C LEU A 39 3.84 23.89 -10.25
N TYR A 40 2.56 24.13 -9.96
CA TYR A 40 1.68 23.18 -9.28
C TYR A 40 0.32 23.13 -9.97
N ASN A 41 0.19 22.19 -10.85
CA ASN A 41 -1.10 21.86 -11.49
C ASN A 41 -1.71 20.59 -10.86
N ASP A 42 -1.57 20.42 -9.55
CA ASP A 42 -2.25 19.34 -8.84
C ASP A 42 -3.06 19.90 -7.67
N ALA A 43 -4.37 19.74 -7.78
CA ALA A 43 -5.41 20.30 -6.93
C ALA A 43 -5.42 19.70 -5.50
N ASN A 44 -4.25 19.44 -4.93
CA ASN A 44 -4.17 18.88 -3.59
C ASN A 44 -3.32 19.74 -2.63
N PRO A 45 -3.97 20.51 -1.74
CA PRO A 45 -3.28 21.41 -0.81
C PRO A 45 -2.37 20.70 0.20
N ASN A 46 -2.41 19.38 0.30
CA ASN A 46 -1.68 18.62 1.33
C ASN A 46 -0.34 18.02 0.88
N GLY A 47 0.04 18.14 -0.39
CA GLY A 47 1.38 17.74 -0.87
C GLY A 47 1.85 16.29 -0.57
N ASP A 48 0.99 15.48 -0.01
CA ASP A 48 1.27 14.09 0.33
C ASP A 48 0.92 13.18 -0.86
N ALA A 49 1.94 12.56 -1.42
CA ALA A 49 1.80 11.76 -2.63
C ALA A 49 1.16 10.38 -2.39
N ILE A 50 0.88 10.01 -1.15
CA ILE A 50 0.22 8.75 -0.80
C ILE A 50 -1.10 9.05 -0.11
N TYR A 51 -2.18 8.86 -0.86
CA TYR A 51 -3.54 8.89 -0.32
C TYR A 51 -3.86 7.56 0.35
N PRO A 52 -4.70 7.55 1.39
CA PRO A 52 -5.13 6.31 2.05
C PRO A 52 -5.69 5.26 1.10
N GLU A 53 -6.32 5.67 -0.02
CA GLU A 53 -6.88 4.78 -1.04
C GLU A 53 -5.84 3.89 -1.73
N ILE A 54 -4.56 4.27 -1.68
CA ILE A 54 -3.46 3.46 -2.25
C ILE A 54 -3.03 2.34 -1.28
N TYR A 55 -3.34 2.43 0.01
CA TYR A 55 -2.88 1.45 1.00
C TYR A 55 -3.31 0.02 0.72
N PRO A 56 -4.56 -0.27 0.28
CA PRO A 56 -4.94 -1.63 -0.12
C PRO A 56 -4.07 -2.18 -1.25
N VAL A 57 -3.76 -1.34 -2.25
CA VAL A 57 -2.91 -1.74 -3.39
C VAL A 57 -1.48 -2.00 -2.93
N LEU A 58 -0.94 -1.13 -2.08
CA LEU A 58 0.39 -1.28 -1.50
C LEU A 58 0.50 -2.58 -0.70
N MET A 59 -0.47 -2.87 0.16
CA MET A 59 -0.49 -4.07 1.00
C MET A 59 -0.65 -5.36 0.20
N SER A 60 -1.26 -5.29 -1.00
CA SER A 60 -1.36 -6.42 -1.92
C SER A 60 -0.11 -6.64 -2.78
N SER A 61 0.89 -5.76 -2.70
CA SER A 61 2.14 -5.91 -3.45
C SER A 61 2.96 -7.11 -2.95
N ASN A 62 3.68 -7.76 -3.86
CA ASN A 62 4.50 -8.92 -3.52
C ASN A 62 5.59 -8.58 -2.49
N ASP A 63 6.24 -7.42 -2.61
CA ASP A 63 7.28 -6.96 -1.68
C ASP A 63 6.74 -6.78 -0.27
N PHE A 64 5.53 -6.23 -0.14
CA PHE A 64 4.89 -6.07 1.15
C PHE A 64 4.57 -7.42 1.79
N ILE A 65 3.95 -8.32 1.05
CA ILE A 65 3.55 -9.65 1.51
C ILE A 65 4.75 -10.51 1.90
N ILE A 66 5.81 -10.52 1.08
CA ILE A 66 7.02 -11.31 1.37
C ILE A 66 7.66 -10.88 2.68
N GLY A 67 7.64 -9.58 2.96
CA GLY A 67 8.13 -9.13 4.26
C GLY A 67 7.28 -9.54 5.45
N ILE A 68 5.99 -9.78 5.27
CA ILE A 68 5.13 -10.35 6.32
C ILE A 68 5.42 -11.85 6.52
N LEU A 69 5.78 -12.58 5.47
CA LEU A 69 6.11 -14.00 5.57
C LEU A 69 7.29 -14.32 6.50
N SER A 70 8.20 -13.37 6.69
CA SER A 70 9.36 -13.52 7.59
C SER A 70 9.06 -13.26 9.07
N VAL A 71 7.86 -12.80 9.40
CA VAL A 71 7.46 -12.48 10.78
C VAL A 71 7.44 -13.75 11.64
N PRO A 72 8.09 -13.75 12.81
CA PRO A 72 7.98 -14.84 13.77
C PRO A 72 6.56 -14.89 14.36
N VAL A 73 5.97 -16.06 14.39
CA VAL A 73 4.63 -16.30 14.93
C VAL A 73 4.66 -17.43 15.96
N GLU A 74 3.80 -17.30 16.95
CA GLU A 74 3.55 -18.29 17.98
C GLU A 74 2.06 -18.58 18.07
N THR A 75 1.68 -19.84 18.25
CA THR A 75 0.28 -20.22 18.49
C THR A 75 -0.13 -19.96 19.94
N LEU A 76 -1.42 -19.76 20.18
CA LEU A 76 -1.96 -19.46 21.52
C LEU A 76 -1.62 -20.54 22.56
N ASP A 77 -1.52 -21.80 22.13
CA ASP A 77 -1.13 -22.96 22.95
C ASP A 77 0.39 -23.09 23.12
N LYS A 78 1.19 -22.17 22.55
CA LYS A 78 2.66 -22.15 22.56
C LYS A 78 3.33 -23.41 22.00
N SER A 79 2.58 -24.22 21.26
CA SER A 79 3.10 -25.48 20.70
C SER A 79 3.96 -25.27 19.45
N ILE A 80 3.75 -24.16 18.73
CA ILE A 80 4.41 -23.84 17.48
C ILE A 80 5.06 -22.47 17.59
N HIS A 81 6.37 -22.44 17.32
CA HIS A 81 7.17 -21.23 17.25
C HIS A 81 7.95 -21.23 15.94
N THR A 82 7.55 -20.42 14.98
CA THR A 82 8.08 -20.49 13.61
C THR A 82 7.86 -19.18 12.84
N THR A 83 8.32 -19.10 11.60
CA THR A 83 7.99 -17.99 10.71
C THR A 83 6.56 -18.13 10.17
N TYR A 84 5.93 -17.02 9.80
CA TYR A 84 4.58 -17.06 9.22
C TYR A 84 4.54 -17.90 7.93
N TYR A 85 5.63 -17.88 7.13
CA TYR A 85 5.77 -18.75 5.96
C TYR A 85 5.67 -20.23 6.31
N ASP A 86 6.44 -20.69 7.29
CA ASP A 86 6.43 -22.10 7.72
C ASP A 86 5.12 -22.48 8.40
N TYR A 87 4.50 -21.55 9.13
CA TYR A 87 3.17 -21.75 9.70
C TYR A 87 2.12 -22.02 8.61
N LEU A 88 2.09 -21.21 7.56
CA LEU A 88 1.16 -21.38 6.44
C LEU A 88 1.44 -22.69 5.67
N LYS A 89 2.71 -23.04 5.48
CA LYS A 89 3.12 -24.21 4.70
C LYS A 89 2.87 -25.53 5.42
N LYS A 90 3.11 -25.59 6.75
CA LYS A 90 3.18 -26.86 7.50
C LYS A 90 2.07 -27.02 8.53
N HIS A 91 1.53 -25.94 9.10
CA HIS A 91 0.69 -25.98 10.29
C HIS A 91 -0.77 -25.62 10.07
N GLN A 92 -1.16 -25.25 8.84
CA GLN A 92 -2.57 -25.01 8.52
C GLN A 92 -3.36 -26.33 8.38
N LYS A 93 -4.50 -26.39 9.05
CA LYS A 93 -5.47 -27.48 8.88
C LYS A 93 -6.20 -27.29 7.54
N GLN A 94 -5.97 -28.20 6.61
CA GLN A 94 -6.70 -28.23 5.34
C GLN A 94 -7.97 -29.05 5.48
N THR A 95 -9.03 -28.63 4.83
CA THR A 95 -10.25 -29.43 4.72
C THR A 95 -9.98 -30.69 3.90
N TRP A 96 -10.70 -31.79 4.16
CA TRP A 96 -10.48 -33.07 3.47
C TRP A 96 -10.63 -32.96 1.95
N TRP A 97 -11.60 -32.16 1.49
CA TRP A 97 -11.79 -31.92 0.04
C TRP A 97 -10.65 -31.10 -0.58
N ALA A 98 -10.05 -30.17 0.16
CA ALA A 98 -8.87 -29.44 -0.31
C ALA A 98 -7.65 -30.36 -0.44
N LYS A 99 -7.50 -31.34 0.47
CA LYS A 99 -6.49 -32.40 0.34
C LYS A 99 -6.75 -33.25 -0.90
N GLN A 100 -8.01 -33.69 -1.10
CA GLN A 100 -8.39 -34.53 -2.25
C GLN A 100 -8.15 -33.80 -3.58
N THR A 101 -8.57 -32.53 -3.68
CA THR A 101 -8.36 -31.73 -4.90
C THR A 101 -6.88 -31.44 -5.13
N SER A 102 -6.07 -31.26 -4.07
CA SER A 102 -4.63 -31.07 -4.21
C SER A 102 -3.92 -32.34 -4.72
N GLU A 103 -4.36 -33.51 -4.29
CA GLU A 103 -3.83 -34.79 -4.77
C GLU A 103 -4.25 -35.08 -6.22
N ILE A 104 -5.49 -34.82 -6.55
CA ILE A 104 -6.00 -34.91 -7.93
C ILE A 104 -5.21 -33.95 -8.85
N ASN A 105 -5.01 -32.72 -8.41
CA ASN A 105 -4.27 -31.72 -9.16
C ASN A 105 -2.79 -32.09 -9.33
N LYS A 106 -2.15 -32.67 -8.30
CA LYS A 106 -0.80 -33.26 -8.40
C LYS A 106 -0.73 -34.41 -9.40
N TYR A 107 -1.77 -35.26 -9.43
CA TYR A 107 -1.85 -36.35 -10.38
C TYR A 107 -1.98 -35.83 -11.83
N PHE A 108 -2.83 -34.84 -12.06
CA PHE A 108 -2.99 -34.21 -13.38
C PHE A 108 -1.75 -33.44 -13.82
N THR A 109 -1.12 -32.69 -12.95
CA THR A 109 0.13 -31.96 -13.27
C THR A 109 1.29 -32.92 -13.52
N LYS A 110 1.34 -34.07 -12.85
CA LYS A 110 2.35 -35.12 -13.11
C LYS A 110 2.11 -35.83 -14.45
N LYS A 111 0.87 -35.96 -14.90
CA LYS A 111 0.48 -36.67 -16.12
C LYS A 111 0.42 -35.79 -17.36
N PHE A 112 0.06 -34.50 -17.21
CA PHE A 112 -0.16 -33.55 -18.30
C PHE A 112 0.67 -32.26 -18.17
N GLY A 113 1.44 -32.09 -17.09
CA GLY A 113 2.27 -30.92 -16.86
C GLY A 113 3.52 -30.95 -17.72
N ASP A 114 3.82 -29.80 -18.34
CA ASP A 114 4.99 -29.56 -19.14
C ASP A 114 6.28 -29.81 -18.36
N LYS A 115 7.17 -30.68 -18.87
CA LYS A 115 8.40 -31.14 -18.22
C LYS A 115 9.50 -30.06 -18.11
N ASN A 116 9.24 -28.84 -18.58
CA ASN A 116 10.27 -27.79 -18.69
C ASN A 116 10.27 -26.75 -17.58
N THR A 117 9.54 -26.97 -16.49
CA THR A 117 9.66 -26.07 -15.34
C THR A 117 10.73 -26.61 -14.41
N THR A 118 11.97 -26.18 -14.60
CA THR A 118 13.06 -26.38 -13.64
C THR A 118 12.65 -25.75 -12.30
N ILE A 119 12.19 -26.64 -11.40
CA ILE A 119 11.93 -26.29 -10.01
C ILE A 119 13.30 -26.04 -9.38
N ARG A 120 13.69 -24.76 -9.26
CA ARG A 120 14.75 -24.38 -8.32
C ARG A 120 14.21 -24.63 -6.91
N THR A 121 14.53 -25.79 -6.39
CA THR A 121 14.34 -26.15 -4.99
C THR A 121 15.50 -25.55 -4.21
N ASP A 122 15.20 -24.89 -3.09
CA ASP A 122 16.14 -24.29 -2.14
C ASP A 122 16.71 -22.89 -2.48
N SER A 123 15.94 -21.88 -2.15
CA SER A 123 16.53 -20.68 -1.61
C SER A 123 15.73 -20.24 -0.37
N THR A 124 16.39 -20.18 0.76
CA THR A 124 15.90 -19.66 2.03
C THR A 124 15.47 -18.19 1.98
N LYS A 125 15.79 -17.49 0.88
CA LYS A 125 15.36 -16.12 0.60
C LYS A 125 14.34 -16.13 -0.54
N ILE A 126 13.12 -15.71 -0.22
CA ILE A 126 12.05 -15.51 -1.20
C ILE A 126 12.41 -14.26 -2.01
N ASN A 127 12.58 -14.42 -3.33
CA ASN A 127 12.82 -13.31 -4.24
C ASN A 127 11.47 -12.80 -4.76
N PRO A 128 11.09 -11.52 -4.53
CA PRO A 128 9.82 -10.97 -5.00
C PRO A 128 9.66 -11.00 -6.52
N PHE A 129 10.78 -10.97 -7.24
CA PHE A 129 10.81 -10.95 -8.70
C PHE A 129 10.62 -12.35 -9.32
N GLU A 130 11.05 -13.41 -8.61
CA GLU A 130 11.00 -14.79 -9.11
C GLU A 130 10.48 -15.75 -8.03
N LEU A 131 9.17 -15.98 -8.02
CA LEU A 131 8.51 -16.87 -7.07
C LEU A 131 8.38 -18.28 -7.66
N THR A 132 8.64 -19.29 -6.85
CA THR A 132 8.27 -20.68 -7.18
C THR A 132 6.75 -20.86 -7.11
N LYS A 133 6.20 -21.91 -7.72
CA LYS A 133 4.75 -22.19 -7.67
C LYS A 133 4.22 -22.29 -6.23
N ASP A 134 4.98 -22.93 -5.34
CA ASP A 134 4.59 -23.08 -3.94
C ASP A 134 4.65 -21.73 -3.20
N GLN A 135 5.69 -20.92 -3.44
CA GLN A 135 5.81 -19.58 -2.88
C GLN A 135 4.68 -18.67 -3.37
N PHE A 136 4.34 -18.74 -4.65
CA PHE A 136 3.24 -17.97 -5.24
C PHE A 136 1.90 -18.36 -4.62
N ALA A 137 1.64 -19.66 -4.40
CA ALA A 137 0.43 -20.11 -3.72
C ALA A 137 0.33 -19.58 -2.28
N ILE A 138 1.46 -19.58 -1.53
CA ILE A 138 1.51 -19.04 -0.17
C ILE A 138 1.30 -17.51 -0.18
N VAL A 139 1.95 -16.78 -1.10
CA VAL A 139 1.76 -15.33 -1.24
C VAL A 139 0.30 -14.98 -1.52
N ASN A 140 -0.37 -15.72 -2.41
CA ASN A 140 -1.79 -15.51 -2.69
C ASN A 140 -2.67 -15.84 -1.48
N SER A 141 -2.38 -16.91 -0.74
CA SER A 141 -3.09 -17.22 0.50
C SER A 141 -2.96 -16.09 1.53
N VAL A 142 -1.79 -15.45 1.62
CA VAL A 142 -1.61 -14.29 2.52
C VAL A 142 -2.42 -13.09 2.02
N LYS A 143 -2.46 -12.83 0.70
CA LYS A 143 -3.29 -11.76 0.14
C LYS A 143 -4.78 -11.95 0.43
N GLU A 144 -5.26 -13.18 0.45
CA GLU A 144 -6.65 -13.50 0.80
C GLU A 144 -6.90 -13.38 2.32
N ASN A 145 -5.89 -13.65 3.14
CA ASN A 145 -5.97 -13.58 4.59
C ASN A 145 -5.83 -12.16 5.15
N ILE A 146 -5.30 -11.21 4.39
CA ILE A 146 -5.12 -9.82 4.79
C ILE A 146 -6.03 -8.94 3.93
N SER A 147 -7.02 -8.34 4.54
CA SER A 147 -7.90 -7.37 3.91
C SER A 147 -7.61 -5.97 4.43
N CYS A 148 -7.55 -5.01 3.52
CA CYS A 148 -7.43 -3.60 3.86
C CYS A 148 -8.54 -2.84 3.15
N SER A 149 -9.31 -2.06 3.89
CA SER A 149 -10.33 -1.19 3.35
C SER A 149 -10.22 0.22 3.93
N VAL A 150 -10.62 1.20 3.15
CA VAL A 150 -10.62 2.61 3.56
C VAL A 150 -12.05 3.13 3.50
N ASP A 151 -12.53 3.64 4.62
CA ASP A 151 -13.85 4.28 4.69
C ASP A 151 -13.78 5.63 3.97
N LYS A 152 -14.55 5.79 2.89
CA LYS A 152 -14.56 7.01 2.07
C LYS A 152 -15.07 8.25 2.80
N LYS A 153 -15.79 8.11 3.93
CA LYS A 153 -16.34 9.24 4.69
C LYS A 153 -15.38 9.71 5.78
N THR A 154 -14.74 8.77 6.45
CA THR A 154 -13.88 9.04 7.61
C THR A 154 -12.41 8.93 7.30
N ASN A 155 -12.04 8.41 6.12
CA ASN A 155 -10.68 8.03 5.73
C ASN A 155 -10.01 7.05 6.70
N VAL A 156 -10.77 6.43 7.60
CA VAL A 156 -10.25 5.40 8.50
C VAL A 156 -9.88 4.17 7.70
N ILE A 157 -8.68 3.68 7.95
CA ILE A 157 -8.13 2.47 7.34
C ILE A 157 -8.45 1.32 8.28
N ASP A 158 -9.16 0.31 7.78
CA ASP A 158 -9.49 -0.92 8.50
C ASP A 158 -8.67 -2.07 7.91
N ILE A 159 -7.80 -2.64 8.74
CA ILE A 159 -6.95 -3.79 8.40
C ILE A 159 -7.49 -5.00 9.14
N GLU A 160 -7.94 -6.00 8.40
CA GLU A 160 -8.42 -7.26 8.94
C GLU A 160 -7.46 -8.38 8.54
N VAL A 161 -7.04 -9.16 9.53
CA VAL A 161 -6.18 -10.33 9.32
C VAL A 161 -6.88 -11.58 9.82
N THR A 162 -6.94 -12.57 8.96
CA THR A 162 -7.60 -13.86 9.19
C THR A 162 -6.57 -14.97 9.38
N SER A 163 -6.70 -15.77 10.44
CA SER A 163 -5.84 -16.94 10.68
C SER A 163 -6.61 -18.06 11.39
N GLN A 164 -6.06 -19.28 11.38
CA GLN A 164 -6.61 -20.42 12.12
C GLN A 164 -6.27 -20.38 13.62
N ASP A 165 -5.29 -19.55 14.02
CA ASP A 165 -4.92 -19.33 15.41
C ASP A 165 -5.16 -17.86 15.79
N PRO A 166 -5.77 -17.60 16.99
CA PRO A 166 -6.11 -16.24 17.39
C PRO A 166 -4.88 -15.37 17.69
N LEU A 167 -3.81 -15.94 18.27
CA LEU A 167 -2.59 -15.19 18.54
C LEU A 167 -1.86 -14.87 17.25
N VAL A 168 -1.77 -15.80 16.31
CA VAL A 168 -1.18 -15.58 14.99
C VAL A 168 -1.93 -14.46 14.24
N SER A 169 -3.29 -14.43 14.28
CA SER A 169 -4.04 -13.37 13.61
C SER A 169 -3.72 -11.98 14.18
N ALA A 170 -3.61 -11.86 15.51
CA ALA A 170 -3.27 -10.59 16.17
C ALA A 170 -1.82 -10.17 15.91
N THR A 171 -0.86 -11.10 15.99
CA THR A 171 0.56 -10.84 15.73
C THR A 171 0.79 -10.37 14.30
N ILE A 172 0.15 -11.02 13.33
CA ILE A 172 0.26 -10.62 11.92
C ILE A 172 -0.44 -9.27 11.69
N ALA A 173 -1.61 -9.00 12.29
CA ALA A 173 -2.27 -7.71 12.18
C ALA A 173 -1.40 -6.55 12.72
N ASP A 174 -0.73 -6.75 13.84
CA ASP A 174 0.22 -5.77 14.39
C ASP A 174 1.45 -5.60 13.50
N SER A 175 1.99 -6.69 12.97
CA SER A 175 3.14 -6.67 12.05
C SER A 175 2.81 -5.99 10.73
N VAL A 176 1.61 -6.20 10.18
CA VAL A 176 1.09 -5.52 8.98
C VAL A 176 1.02 -4.00 9.23
N LYS A 177 0.47 -3.57 10.37
CA LYS A 177 0.43 -2.17 10.79
C LYS A 177 1.83 -1.56 10.85
N GLN A 178 2.76 -2.21 11.55
CA GLN A 178 4.14 -1.72 11.69
C GLN A 178 4.86 -1.62 10.36
N ARG A 179 4.69 -2.64 9.50
CA ARG A 179 5.29 -2.64 8.17
C ARG A 179 4.71 -1.55 7.28
N LEU A 180 3.40 -1.34 7.31
CA LEU A 180 2.73 -0.26 6.60
C LEU A 180 3.28 1.10 7.05
N GLN A 181 3.40 1.32 8.35
CA GLN A 181 3.97 2.54 8.93
C GLN A 181 5.40 2.77 8.44
N THR A 182 6.24 1.74 8.52
CA THR A 182 7.64 1.82 8.08
C THR A 182 7.72 2.14 6.57
N TYR A 183 6.92 1.48 5.77
CA TYR A 183 6.90 1.67 4.31
C TYR A 183 6.50 3.11 3.94
N ILE A 184 5.42 3.63 4.53
CA ILE A 184 4.93 4.98 4.24
C ILE A 184 5.91 6.03 4.74
N THR A 185 6.47 5.85 5.95
CA THR A 185 7.48 6.75 6.50
C THR A 185 8.71 6.79 5.60
N HIS A 186 9.20 5.64 5.16
CA HIS A 186 10.34 5.56 4.23
C HIS A 186 10.04 6.26 2.90
N TYR A 187 8.85 6.05 2.34
CA TYR A 187 8.43 6.70 1.09
C TYR A 187 8.37 8.22 1.24
N ARG A 188 7.70 8.74 2.29
CA ARG A 188 7.61 10.19 2.59
C ARG A 188 8.99 10.80 2.75
N THR A 189 9.85 10.17 3.54
CA THR A 189 11.23 10.64 3.77
C THR A 189 12.04 10.61 2.48
N SER A 190 11.93 9.58 1.67
CA SER A 190 12.63 9.46 0.39
C SER A 190 12.17 10.54 -0.60
N LYS A 191 10.86 10.80 -0.68
CA LYS A 191 10.32 11.88 -1.50
C LYS A 191 10.80 13.25 -1.01
N ALA A 192 10.67 13.54 0.29
CA ALA A 192 11.13 14.81 0.86
C ALA A 192 12.62 15.06 0.61
N ARG A 193 13.45 14.01 0.64
CA ARG A 193 14.88 14.10 0.32
C ARG A 193 15.13 14.42 -1.16
N ASN A 194 14.35 13.83 -2.07
CA ASN A 194 14.45 14.13 -3.50
C ASN A 194 13.99 15.55 -3.80
N ASP A 195 12.90 15.98 -3.17
CA ASP A 195 12.39 17.35 -3.31
C ASP A 195 13.41 18.38 -2.80
N LEU A 196 14.03 18.11 -1.64
CA LEU A 196 15.11 18.93 -1.09
C LEU A 196 16.27 19.05 -2.08
N LYS A 197 16.76 17.95 -2.62
CA LYS A 197 17.87 17.95 -3.59
C LYS A 197 17.52 18.75 -4.84
N TYR A 198 16.27 18.66 -5.28
CA TYR A 198 15.79 19.47 -6.41
C TYR A 198 15.81 20.99 -6.07
N MET A 199 15.32 21.37 -4.88
CA MET A 199 15.35 22.76 -4.43
C MET A 199 16.77 23.30 -4.23
N GLU A 200 17.72 22.50 -3.74
CA GLU A 200 19.14 22.85 -3.64
C GLU A 200 19.74 23.20 -5.00
N ASN A 201 19.41 22.41 -6.03
CA ASN A 201 19.87 22.66 -7.40
C ASN A 201 19.29 23.96 -7.95
N LEU A 202 17.98 24.21 -7.80
CA LEU A 202 17.34 25.43 -8.25
C LEU A 202 17.88 26.67 -7.53
N TYR A 203 18.07 26.59 -6.22
CA TYR A 203 18.67 27.66 -5.43
C TYR A 203 20.10 27.99 -5.90
N THR A 204 20.91 26.96 -6.13
CA THR A 204 22.29 27.13 -6.59
C THR A 204 22.34 27.80 -7.96
N GLU A 205 21.45 27.40 -8.88
CA GLU A 205 21.33 28.00 -10.20
C GLU A 205 20.86 29.47 -10.12
N ALA A 206 19.82 29.74 -9.34
CA ALA A 206 19.30 31.09 -9.14
C ALA A 206 20.33 32.03 -8.53
N LYS A 207 21.08 31.54 -7.53
CA LYS A 207 22.19 32.28 -6.91
C LYS A 207 23.24 32.64 -7.94
N LYS A 208 23.68 31.70 -8.76
CA LYS A 208 24.63 31.95 -9.86
C LYS A 208 24.13 32.96 -10.85
N ASN A 209 22.84 32.88 -11.25
CA ASN A 209 22.21 33.80 -12.17
C ASN A 209 22.14 35.21 -11.60
N TYR A 210 21.79 35.35 -10.32
CA TYR A 210 21.81 36.63 -9.61
C TYR A 210 23.23 37.21 -9.53
N GLU A 211 24.22 36.44 -9.13
CA GLU A 211 25.62 36.85 -9.03
C GLU A 211 26.15 37.34 -10.41
N ASN A 212 25.81 36.64 -11.48
CA ASN A 212 26.18 37.03 -12.84
C ASN A 212 25.50 38.35 -13.27
N ALA A 213 24.21 38.52 -12.99
CA ALA A 213 23.49 39.76 -13.30
C ALA A 213 24.03 40.94 -12.51
N ARG A 214 24.29 40.76 -11.20
CA ARG A 214 24.92 41.77 -10.35
C ARG A 214 26.29 42.18 -10.87
N LYS A 215 27.10 41.20 -11.30
CA LYS A 215 28.43 41.47 -11.87
C LYS A 215 28.32 42.27 -13.17
N LYS A 216 27.37 41.90 -14.07
CA LYS A 216 27.14 42.65 -15.31
C LYS A 216 26.70 44.10 -15.06
N TYR A 217 25.78 44.30 -14.12
CA TYR A 217 25.32 45.62 -13.72
C TYR A 217 26.47 46.44 -13.16
N ALA A 218 27.27 45.91 -12.23
CA ALA A 218 28.40 46.58 -11.62
C ALA A 218 29.47 47.02 -12.67
N LEU A 219 29.87 46.07 -13.54
CA LEU A 219 30.83 46.37 -14.62
C LEU A 219 30.33 47.46 -15.53
N PHE A 220 29.05 47.44 -15.91
CA PHE A 220 28.46 48.46 -16.77
C PHE A 220 28.46 49.86 -16.09
N CYS A 221 28.15 49.94 -14.80
CA CYS A 221 28.21 51.15 -14.01
C CYS A 221 29.65 51.71 -13.92
N ASP A 222 30.65 50.84 -13.67
CA ASP A 222 32.07 51.21 -13.58
C ASP A 222 32.62 51.76 -14.92
N GLU A 223 32.20 51.15 -16.04
CA GLU A 223 32.64 51.58 -17.40
C GLU A 223 32.00 52.90 -17.86
N ASN A 224 30.84 53.28 -17.28
CA ASN A 224 30.03 54.42 -17.76
C ASN A 224 29.78 55.49 -16.68
N THR A 225 30.71 55.71 -15.75
CA THR A 225 30.54 56.55 -14.55
C THR A 225 30.23 58.02 -14.95
N ASP A 226 30.77 58.54 -16.04
CA ASP A 226 30.63 59.94 -16.43
C ASP A 226 29.73 60.17 -17.66
N VAL A 227 28.97 59.16 -18.09
CA VAL A 227 28.18 59.23 -19.33
C VAL A 227 26.74 59.68 -19.07
N ILE A 228 26.32 60.84 -19.63
CA ILE A 228 24.99 61.43 -19.44
C ILE A 228 24.01 61.06 -20.57
N LEU A 229 24.38 60.14 -21.45
CA LEU A 229 23.52 59.74 -22.57
C LEU A 229 22.30 58.95 -22.09
N GLU A 230 21.10 59.32 -22.59
CA GLU A 230 19.84 58.67 -22.22
C GLU A 230 19.81 57.15 -22.58
N SER A 231 20.48 56.79 -23.67
CA SER A 231 20.64 55.37 -24.06
C SER A 231 21.46 54.55 -23.05
N VAL A 232 22.43 55.19 -22.38
CA VAL A 232 23.25 54.53 -21.34
C VAL A 232 22.43 54.37 -20.08
N LYS A 233 21.63 55.36 -19.69
CA LYS A 233 20.72 55.28 -18.55
C LYS A 233 19.67 54.18 -18.74
N SER A 234 19.04 54.14 -19.94
CA SER A 234 18.07 53.09 -20.27
C SER A 234 18.70 51.70 -20.16
N LYS A 235 19.93 51.50 -20.61
CA LYS A 235 20.65 50.24 -20.52
C LYS A 235 21.03 49.89 -19.08
N GLN A 236 21.38 50.88 -18.26
CA GLN A 236 21.64 50.69 -16.83
C GLN A 236 20.37 50.22 -16.11
N GLU A 237 19.23 50.86 -16.39
CA GLU A 237 17.93 50.50 -15.85
C GLU A 237 17.51 49.07 -16.25
N ASP A 238 17.73 48.66 -17.50
CA ASP A 238 17.49 47.27 -17.96
C ASP A 238 18.31 46.25 -17.17
N LEU A 239 19.60 46.54 -16.95
CA LEU A 239 20.48 45.65 -16.19
C LEU A 239 20.14 45.59 -14.67
N GLU A 240 19.73 46.72 -14.11
CA GLU A 240 19.25 46.83 -12.76
C GLU A 240 17.96 46.02 -12.56
N ASN A 241 17.00 46.17 -13.48
CA ASN A 241 15.76 45.42 -13.47
C ASN A 241 16.00 43.89 -13.60
N ASP A 242 16.93 43.47 -14.50
CA ASP A 242 17.33 42.08 -14.64
C ASP A 242 17.98 41.54 -13.34
N MET A 243 18.87 42.32 -12.74
CA MET A 243 19.47 41.95 -11.44
C MET A 243 18.43 41.84 -10.34
N GLN A 244 17.51 42.81 -10.24
CA GLN A 244 16.45 42.82 -9.24
C GLN A 244 15.48 41.64 -9.41
N LEU A 245 15.11 41.32 -10.66
CA LEU A 245 14.29 40.13 -10.96
C LEU A 245 14.96 38.85 -10.48
N LYS A 246 16.25 38.69 -10.80
CA LYS A 246 17.01 37.48 -10.38
C LYS A 246 17.24 37.42 -8.87
N TYR A 247 17.39 38.57 -8.21
CA TYR A 247 17.43 38.66 -6.75
C TYR A 247 16.12 38.18 -6.11
N ASN A 248 14.99 38.60 -6.63
CA ASN A 248 13.68 38.18 -6.14
C ASN A 248 13.48 36.68 -6.29
N ILE A 249 13.87 36.10 -7.44
CA ILE A 249 13.82 34.63 -7.67
C ILE A 249 14.74 33.91 -6.67
N TYR A 250 15.96 34.36 -6.50
CA TYR A 250 16.94 33.78 -5.56
C TYR A 250 16.42 33.81 -4.13
N THR A 251 15.86 34.90 -3.66
CA THR A 251 15.32 35.02 -2.30
C THR A 251 14.09 34.15 -2.09
N GLN A 252 13.23 34.05 -3.09
CA GLN A 252 12.06 33.17 -3.04
C GLN A 252 12.47 31.69 -2.97
N LEU A 253 13.47 31.28 -3.76
CA LEU A 253 13.98 29.91 -3.72
C LEU A 253 14.73 29.61 -2.44
N ALA A 254 15.40 30.60 -1.83
CA ALA A 254 16.00 30.45 -0.52
C ALA A 254 14.95 30.10 0.56
N GLN A 255 13.81 30.80 0.54
CA GLN A 255 12.70 30.52 1.46
C GLN A 255 12.10 29.11 1.22
N GLN A 256 11.94 28.71 -0.04
CA GLN A 256 11.44 27.38 -0.38
C GLN A 256 12.42 26.27 0.03
N LEU A 257 13.73 26.50 -0.09
CA LEU A 257 14.76 25.58 0.37
C LEU A 257 14.68 25.36 1.88
N GLU A 258 14.53 26.43 2.67
CA GLU A 258 14.35 26.33 4.12
C GLU A 258 13.08 25.53 4.49
N MET A 259 11.99 25.75 3.77
CA MET A 259 10.75 24.97 3.96
C MET A 259 10.96 23.50 3.61
N ALA A 260 11.72 23.17 2.56
CA ALA A 260 12.04 21.80 2.21
C ALA A 260 12.92 21.12 3.25
N HIS A 261 13.88 21.85 3.87
CA HIS A 261 14.66 21.37 5.01
C HIS A 261 13.77 21.08 6.22
N ALA A 262 12.87 22.00 6.57
CA ALA A 262 11.92 21.83 7.67
C ALA A 262 11.03 20.58 7.45
N LYS A 263 10.52 20.40 6.23
CA LYS A 263 9.70 19.24 5.87
C LYS A 263 10.45 17.91 6.01
N LEU A 264 11.74 17.86 5.67
CA LEU A 264 12.54 16.65 5.86
C LEU A 264 12.76 16.32 7.35
N GLN A 265 12.84 17.37 8.23
CA GLN A 265 13.00 17.19 9.66
C GLN A 265 11.68 16.87 10.39
N GLU A 266 10.54 17.15 9.75
CA GLU A 266 9.24 16.88 10.32
C GLU A 266 9.00 15.37 10.43
N ARG A 267 8.94 14.86 11.68
CA ARG A 267 8.68 13.45 12.01
C ARG A 267 7.19 13.23 12.24
N VAL A 268 6.36 13.51 11.26
CA VAL A 268 4.93 13.25 11.39
C VAL A 268 4.66 11.77 11.14
N PRO A 269 4.02 11.04 12.07
CA PRO A 269 3.61 9.67 11.83
C PRO A 269 2.63 9.63 10.65
N ALA A 270 2.67 8.55 9.87
CA ALA A 270 1.80 8.43 8.70
C ALA A 270 0.32 8.33 9.06
N PHE A 271 0.05 7.82 10.26
CA PHE A 271 -1.28 7.61 10.81
C PHE A 271 -1.23 7.42 12.32
N THR A 272 -2.33 7.73 12.98
CA THR A 272 -2.55 7.44 14.40
C THR A 272 -3.34 6.14 14.55
N VAL A 273 -2.96 5.32 15.54
CA VAL A 273 -3.65 4.05 15.82
C VAL A 273 -4.92 4.34 16.61
N VAL A 274 -6.08 4.12 15.97
CA VAL A 274 -7.40 4.26 16.61
C VAL A 274 -7.74 3.00 17.41
N GLN A 275 -7.44 1.84 16.82
CA GLN A 275 -7.65 0.54 17.45
C GLN A 275 -6.47 -0.38 17.17
N SER A 276 -5.80 -0.86 18.21
CA SER A 276 -4.72 -1.83 18.10
C SER A 276 -5.24 -3.25 17.87
N ALA A 277 -4.39 -4.12 17.31
CA ALA A 277 -4.69 -5.54 17.20
C ALA A 277 -4.96 -6.14 18.58
N THR A 278 -6.04 -6.89 18.69
CA THR A 278 -6.39 -7.65 19.88
C THR A 278 -6.57 -9.12 19.54
N VAL A 279 -6.19 -10.02 20.44
CA VAL A 279 -6.36 -11.46 20.24
C VAL A 279 -7.87 -11.77 20.26
N PRO A 280 -8.44 -12.28 19.16
CA PRO A 280 -9.88 -12.53 19.09
C PRO A 280 -10.28 -13.73 19.93
N ILE A 281 -11.29 -13.57 20.76
CA ILE A 281 -11.83 -14.64 21.62
C ILE A 281 -12.80 -15.54 20.84
N LYS A 282 -13.57 -14.95 19.91
CA LYS A 282 -14.60 -15.65 19.13
C LYS A 282 -14.08 -15.99 17.74
N HIS A 283 -14.41 -17.18 17.24
CA HIS A 283 -14.15 -17.54 15.85
C HIS A 283 -15.12 -16.81 14.90
N ALA A 284 -14.63 -16.47 13.72
CA ALA A 284 -15.37 -15.71 12.70
C ALA A 284 -16.07 -16.59 11.66
N ASN A 285 -16.08 -17.90 11.85
CA ASN A 285 -16.74 -18.82 10.93
C ASN A 285 -18.24 -18.58 10.88
N ILE A 286 -18.85 -18.83 9.71
CA ILE A 286 -20.29 -18.89 9.55
C ILE A 286 -20.86 -19.93 10.53
N PRO A 287 -21.90 -19.61 11.28
CA PRO A 287 -22.53 -20.57 12.21
C PRO A 287 -22.90 -21.87 11.48
N LYS A 288 -22.53 -23.00 12.06
CA LYS A 288 -22.77 -24.34 11.46
C LYS A 288 -24.24 -24.57 11.13
N LEU A 289 -25.14 -23.89 11.84
CA LEU A 289 -26.58 -23.96 11.60
C LEU A 289 -26.95 -23.45 10.18
N TYR A 290 -26.34 -22.37 9.71
CA TYR A 290 -26.61 -21.86 8.33
C TYR A 290 -26.16 -22.89 7.28
N ILE A 291 -25.03 -23.52 7.48
CA ILE A 291 -24.52 -24.56 6.56
C ILE A 291 -25.51 -25.73 6.53
N LEU A 292 -26.05 -26.15 7.67
CA LEU A 292 -27.02 -27.22 7.79
C LEU A 292 -28.32 -26.86 7.05
N ILE A 293 -28.83 -25.65 7.27
CA ILE A 293 -30.05 -25.17 6.60
C ILE A 293 -29.86 -25.12 5.07
N THR A 294 -28.73 -24.63 4.56
CA THR A 294 -28.46 -24.58 3.13
C THR A 294 -28.41 -25.96 2.51
N PHE A 295 -27.78 -26.95 3.16
CA PHE A 295 -27.76 -28.35 2.68
C PHE A 295 -29.17 -29.00 2.72
N LEU A 296 -29.96 -28.69 3.73
CA LEU A 296 -31.34 -29.18 3.84
C LEU A 296 -32.21 -28.64 2.72
N LEU A 297 -32.11 -27.32 2.43
CA LEU A 297 -32.84 -26.68 1.36
C LEU A 297 -32.42 -27.20 -0.02
N LEU A 298 -31.13 -27.41 -0.24
CA LEU A 298 -30.60 -27.97 -1.47
C LEU A 298 -31.04 -29.44 -1.67
N GLY A 299 -31.03 -30.22 -0.58
CA GLY A 299 -31.56 -31.60 -0.60
C GLY A 299 -33.06 -31.66 -0.90
N TRP A 300 -33.83 -30.71 -0.34
CA TRP A 300 -35.26 -30.60 -0.63
C TRP A 300 -35.51 -30.25 -2.10
N LEU A 301 -34.79 -29.29 -2.66
CA LEU A 301 -34.86 -28.92 -4.08
C LEU A 301 -34.53 -30.09 -5.02
N LEU A 302 -33.48 -30.86 -4.70
CA LEU A 302 -33.11 -32.06 -5.47
C LEU A 302 -34.21 -33.12 -5.38
N ALA A 303 -34.79 -33.36 -4.21
CA ALA A 303 -35.89 -34.31 -4.04
C ALA A 303 -37.12 -33.92 -4.91
N VAL A 304 -37.51 -32.64 -4.89
CA VAL A 304 -38.60 -32.11 -5.73
C VAL A 304 -38.26 -32.27 -7.21
N ALA A 305 -37.05 -31.95 -7.65
CA ALA A 305 -36.61 -32.12 -9.03
C ALA A 305 -36.69 -33.60 -9.48
N ILE A 306 -36.25 -34.54 -8.66
CA ILE A 306 -36.34 -35.98 -8.94
C ILE A 306 -37.81 -36.44 -9.06
N LEU A 307 -38.69 -35.95 -8.14
CA LEU A 307 -40.10 -36.27 -8.20
C LEU A 307 -40.77 -35.76 -9.47
N ILE A 308 -40.44 -34.54 -9.90
CA ILE A 308 -40.97 -33.98 -11.16
C ILE A 308 -40.48 -34.79 -12.38
N ILE A 309 -39.20 -35.16 -12.42
CA ILE A 309 -38.65 -35.96 -13.52
C ILE A 309 -39.32 -37.35 -13.55
N ARG A 310 -39.47 -37.97 -12.39
CA ARG A 310 -40.11 -39.28 -12.27
C ARG A 310 -41.60 -39.25 -12.69
N HIS A 311 -42.34 -38.28 -12.20
CA HIS A 311 -43.75 -38.08 -12.56
C HIS A 311 -43.93 -37.80 -14.06
N ARG A 312 -43.02 -37.06 -14.67
CA ARG A 312 -43.03 -36.78 -16.12
C ARG A 312 -42.75 -38.05 -16.95
N GLN A 313 -41.92 -38.96 -16.47
CA GLN A 313 -41.67 -40.25 -17.11
C GLN A 313 -42.89 -41.18 -17.04
N GLU A 314 -43.63 -41.20 -15.93
CA GLU A 314 -44.86 -41.97 -15.78
C GLU A 314 -45.98 -41.48 -16.74
N ILE A 315 -46.08 -40.16 -16.97
CA ILE A 315 -47.07 -39.60 -17.94
C ILE A 315 -46.72 -39.97 -19.39
N ILE A 316 -45.45 -40.04 -19.76
CA ILE A 316 -45.01 -40.42 -21.11
C ILE A 316 -45.28 -41.89 -21.38
N VAL A 317 -45.10 -42.78 -20.40
CA VAL A 317 -45.35 -44.22 -20.52
C VAL A 317 -46.85 -44.57 -20.59
N ILE A 318 -47.76 -43.70 -20.10
CA ILE A 318 -49.22 -43.91 -20.14
C ILE A 318 -49.80 -43.44 -21.50
N ASN A 319 -49.08 -42.62 -22.24
CA ASN A 319 -49.52 -42.07 -23.56
C ASN A 319 -48.95 -42.83 -24.78
N GLU A 320 -48.20 -43.92 -24.61
CA GLU A 320 -47.89 -44.92 -25.63
C GLU A 320 -48.79 -46.17 -25.44
#